data_63374cbdaa1f41bdcbfdc58c6dc3875b
#
_entry.id   63374cbdaa1f41bdcbfdc58c6dc3875b
#
_cell.length_a   1.000
_cell.length_b   1.000
_cell.length_c   1.000
_cell.angle_alpha   90.00
_cell.angle_beta   90.00
_cell.angle_gamma   90.00
#
_symmetry.space_group_name_H-M   'P 1'
#
loop_
_entity.id
_entity.type
_entity.pdbx_description
1 polymer ?
#
loop_
_entity_poly.entity_id
_entity_poly.type
_entity_poly.pdbx_seq_one_letter_code
_entity_poly.pdbx_strand_id
1 'polypeptide(L)'
;MNKPIEITFRFFDEEHRARFWKSEYANNGNLYVGVTTWDKDFKCWMPWGDLTVNLPGMKCEPNEAFLDTNNCAPEIIRILKDKGYIKDTGITRPSGWCIYPLVEFSEEFLNGLFEKEDEDEEYNN
;
A
#
# COMPACT_ATOMS: atom_id res chain seq x y z
N MET A 1 6.08 20.37 1.78
CA MET A 1 5.34 19.18 2.21
C MET A 1 4.63 18.55 1.02
N ASN A 2 4.82 17.26 0.83
CA ASN A 2 4.23 16.57 -0.30
C ASN A 2 2.75 16.29 -0.06
N LYS A 3 1.96 16.39 -1.13
CA LYS A 3 0.55 16.02 -1.03
C LYS A 3 0.43 14.51 -0.91
N PRO A 4 -0.50 14.00 -0.10
CA PRO A 4 -0.76 12.57 -0.06
C PRO A 4 -1.18 12.06 -1.44
N ILE A 5 -0.70 10.88 -1.80
CA ILE A 5 -1.19 10.18 -2.97
C ILE A 5 -2.61 9.73 -2.68
N GLU A 6 -3.53 10.07 -3.58
CA GLU A 6 -4.91 9.65 -3.45
C GLU A 6 -5.38 9.12 -4.80
N ILE A 7 -6.05 7.97 -4.76
CA ILE A 7 -6.68 7.39 -5.95
C ILE A 7 -8.15 7.17 -5.68
N THR A 8 -8.91 6.99 -6.76
CA THR A 8 -10.31 6.57 -6.69
C THR A 8 -10.42 5.22 -7.40
N PHE A 9 -11.05 4.26 -6.75
CA PHE A 9 -11.23 2.94 -7.34
C PHE A 9 -12.65 2.45 -7.10
N ARG A 10 -13.11 1.52 -7.93
CA ARG A 10 -14.43 0.92 -7.78
C ARG A 10 -14.30 -0.46 -7.16
N PHE A 11 -15.20 -0.75 -6.21
CA PHE A 11 -15.26 -2.03 -5.54
C PHE A 11 -16.74 -2.35 -5.29
N PHE A 12 -17.22 -3.44 -5.88
CA PHE A 12 -18.63 -3.82 -5.84
C PHE A 12 -19.56 -2.66 -6.24
N ASP A 13 -19.25 -2.03 -7.36
CA ASP A 13 -20.02 -0.93 -7.95
C ASP A 13 -20.05 0.36 -7.11
N GLU A 14 -19.29 0.42 -6.04
CA GLU A 14 -19.11 1.64 -5.27
C GLU A 14 -17.74 2.26 -5.53
N GLU A 15 -17.72 3.59 -5.57
CA GLU A 15 -16.50 4.34 -5.75
C GLU A 15 -15.91 4.69 -4.39
N HIS A 16 -14.60 4.45 -4.24
CA HIS A 16 -13.89 4.69 -2.99
C HIS A 16 -12.67 5.56 -3.23
N ARG A 17 -12.41 6.48 -2.32
CA ARG A 17 -11.16 7.24 -2.28
C ARG A 17 -10.18 6.48 -1.40
N ALA A 18 -8.95 6.34 -1.86
CA ALA A 18 -7.92 5.62 -1.12
C ALA A 18 -6.66 6.45 -0.98
N ARG A 19 -6.07 6.39 0.20
CA ARG A 19 -4.75 6.94 0.50
C ARG A 19 -3.89 5.82 1.06
N PHE A 20 -2.59 6.05 1.09
CA PHE A 20 -1.64 5.02 1.47
C PHE A 20 -0.75 5.52 2.59
N TRP A 21 -0.38 4.62 3.49
CA TRP A 21 0.51 4.95 4.59
C TRP A 21 1.62 3.91 4.67
N LYS A 22 2.75 4.29 5.27
CA LYS A 22 3.91 3.42 5.34
C LYS A 22 4.35 3.17 6.77
N SER A 23 4.97 2.04 6.95
CA SER A 23 5.60 1.64 8.19
C SER A 23 6.68 0.63 7.82
N GLU A 24 7.19 -0.06 8.80
CA GLU A 24 8.17 -1.12 8.61
C GLU A 24 7.69 -2.36 9.35
N TYR A 25 7.95 -3.53 8.75
CA TYR A 25 7.67 -4.78 9.42
C TYR A 25 8.67 -4.95 10.57
N ALA A 26 8.17 -5.29 11.76
CA ALA A 26 8.96 -5.34 12.98
C ALA A 26 10.10 -6.36 12.93
N ASN A 27 9.89 -7.48 12.21
CA ASN A 27 10.86 -8.57 12.24
C ASN A 27 12.06 -8.40 11.29
N ASN A 28 11.94 -7.60 10.24
CA ASN A 28 13.04 -7.45 9.27
C ASN A 28 13.21 -6.03 8.73
N GLY A 29 12.34 -5.10 9.11
CA GLY A 29 12.45 -3.72 8.64
C GLY A 29 12.03 -3.50 7.19
N ASN A 30 11.46 -4.50 6.52
CA ASN A 30 10.96 -4.31 5.16
C ASN A 30 9.81 -3.30 5.14
N LEU A 31 9.65 -2.64 3.99
CA LEU A 31 8.63 -1.62 3.81
C LEU A 31 7.22 -2.23 3.90
N TYR A 32 6.38 -1.64 4.71
CA TYR A 32 4.94 -1.92 4.77
C TYR A 32 4.18 -0.76 4.17
N VAL A 33 3.22 -1.05 3.29
CA VAL A 33 2.29 -0.04 2.77
C VAL A 33 0.88 -0.51 3.03
N GLY A 34 0.12 0.30 3.75
CA GLY A 34 -1.28 0.04 4.04
C GLY A 34 -2.18 0.94 3.21
N VAL A 35 -3.44 0.54 3.10
CA VAL A 35 -4.47 1.25 2.34
C VAL A 35 -5.54 1.72 3.31
N THR A 36 -5.92 3.00 3.21
CA THR A 36 -7.06 3.55 3.92
C THR A 36 -8.06 4.08 2.90
N THR A 37 -9.34 4.04 3.25
CA THR A 37 -10.39 4.60 2.41
C THR A 37 -11.18 5.63 3.19
N TRP A 38 -11.76 6.58 2.48
CA TRP A 38 -12.61 7.61 3.10
C TRP A 38 -13.99 7.04 3.39
N ASP A 39 -14.40 7.12 4.65
CA ASP A 39 -15.75 6.75 5.05
C ASP A 39 -16.60 8.01 5.10
N LYS A 40 -17.55 8.12 4.18
CA LYS A 40 -18.39 9.32 4.05
C LYS A 40 -19.43 9.45 5.16
N ASP A 41 -19.76 8.34 5.81
CA ASP A 41 -20.74 8.36 6.91
C ASP A 41 -20.09 8.84 8.21
N PHE A 42 -18.90 8.32 8.52
CA PHE A 42 -18.15 8.74 9.69
C PHE A 42 -17.20 9.90 9.44
N LYS A 43 -17.02 10.28 8.16
CA LYS A 43 -16.17 11.41 7.74
C LYS A 43 -14.75 11.26 8.25
N CYS A 44 -14.17 10.10 8.03
CA CYS A 44 -12.79 9.82 8.43
C CYS A 44 -12.17 8.76 7.52
N TRP A 45 -10.84 8.66 7.59
CA TRP A 45 -10.10 7.63 6.88
C TRP A 45 -10.11 6.36 7.72
N MET A 46 -10.55 5.26 7.11
CA MET A 46 -10.67 3.98 7.78
C MET A 46 -9.70 2.97 7.16
N PRO A 47 -9.13 2.07 7.97
CA PRO A 47 -8.29 1.01 7.40
C PRO A 47 -9.07 0.20 6.39
N TRP A 48 -8.43 -0.06 5.24
CA TRP A 48 -9.00 -0.91 4.19
C TRP A 48 -8.29 -2.26 4.15
N GLY A 49 -6.96 -2.24 4.14
CA GLY A 49 -6.16 -3.45 4.07
C GLY A 49 -4.71 -3.14 3.81
N ASP A 50 -3.98 -4.18 3.42
CA ASP A 50 -2.56 -4.09 3.16
C ASP A 50 -2.29 -4.13 1.66
N LEU A 51 -1.40 -3.28 1.19
CA LEU A 51 -0.92 -3.35 -0.20
C LEU A 51 0.22 -4.36 -0.31
N THR A 52 1.02 -4.48 0.74
CA THR A 52 2.22 -5.33 0.76
C THR A 52 2.01 -6.56 1.63
N VAL A 53 2.87 -7.53 1.43
CA VAL A 53 2.95 -8.72 2.28
C VAL A 53 4.42 -8.94 2.64
N ASN A 54 4.66 -9.43 3.85
CA ASN A 54 6.03 -9.70 4.31
C ASN A 54 6.31 -11.21 4.23
N LEU A 55 7.34 -11.55 3.45
CA LEU A 55 7.74 -12.96 3.33
C LEU A 55 8.91 -13.21 4.29
N PRO A 56 8.78 -14.18 5.20
CA PRO A 56 9.83 -14.47 6.18
C PRO A 56 11.17 -14.78 5.50
N GLY A 57 12.23 -14.21 6.04
CA GLY A 57 13.58 -14.45 5.53
C GLY A 57 13.94 -13.69 4.26
N MET A 58 13.03 -12.89 3.72
CA MET A 58 13.27 -12.16 2.48
C MET A 58 13.48 -10.69 2.77
N LYS A 59 14.73 -10.23 2.71
CA LYS A 59 15.03 -8.81 2.89
C LYS A 59 14.91 -8.08 1.55
N CYS A 60 14.15 -7.00 1.52
CA CYS A 60 13.94 -6.17 0.34
C CYS A 60 14.76 -4.88 0.42
N GLU A 61 14.99 -4.26 -0.73
CA GLU A 61 15.56 -2.91 -0.77
C GLU A 61 14.54 -1.91 -0.20
N PRO A 62 15.00 -0.71 0.24
CA PRO A 62 14.10 0.24 0.90
C PRO A 62 12.88 0.68 0.07
N ASN A 63 12.99 0.63 -1.26
CA ASN A 63 11.90 1.02 -2.15
C ASN A 63 11.17 -0.18 -2.76
N GLU A 64 11.39 -1.38 -2.23
CA GLU A 64 10.80 -2.60 -2.76
C GLU A 64 9.97 -3.30 -1.71
N ALA A 65 8.93 -4.00 -2.17
CA ALA A 65 8.14 -4.89 -1.31
C ALA A 65 7.40 -5.89 -2.18
N PHE A 66 6.97 -6.99 -1.56
CA PHE A 66 6.09 -7.95 -2.24
C PHE A 66 4.65 -7.44 -2.14
N LEU A 67 3.94 -7.47 -3.28
CA LEU A 67 2.53 -7.07 -3.30
C LEU A 67 1.63 -8.19 -2.82
N ASP A 68 0.64 -7.85 -2.02
CA ASP A 68 -0.37 -8.80 -1.55
C ASP A 68 -1.46 -8.96 -2.62
N THR A 69 -1.11 -9.60 -3.72
CA THR A 69 -2.03 -9.81 -4.84
C THR A 69 -3.15 -10.77 -4.49
N ASN A 70 -3.03 -11.49 -3.38
CA ASN A 70 -4.05 -12.41 -2.93
C ASN A 70 -5.20 -11.70 -2.20
N ASN A 71 -4.90 -10.64 -1.45
CA ASN A 71 -5.89 -9.96 -0.62
C ASN A 71 -6.19 -8.52 -1.04
N CYS A 72 -5.27 -7.86 -1.73
CA CYS A 72 -5.51 -6.48 -2.16
C CYS A 72 -6.42 -6.45 -3.39
N ALA A 73 -7.31 -5.47 -3.43
CA ALA A 73 -8.21 -5.30 -4.57
C ALA A 73 -7.40 -5.12 -5.87
N PRO A 74 -7.64 -5.94 -6.90
CA PRO A 74 -6.89 -5.86 -8.16
C PRO A 74 -6.96 -4.48 -8.81
N GLU A 75 -8.06 -3.79 -8.66
CA GLU A 75 -8.26 -2.45 -9.23
C GLU A 75 -7.26 -1.44 -8.66
N ILE A 76 -6.97 -1.52 -7.36
CA ILE A 76 -5.98 -0.64 -6.73
C ILE A 76 -4.60 -0.87 -7.37
N ILE A 77 -4.21 -2.14 -7.50
CA ILE A 77 -2.91 -2.49 -8.07
C ILE A 77 -2.81 -2.00 -9.52
N ARG A 78 -3.88 -2.21 -10.30
CA ARG A 78 -3.91 -1.77 -11.70
C ARG A 78 -3.73 -0.26 -11.81
N ILE A 79 -4.44 0.50 -10.98
CA ILE A 79 -4.35 1.96 -11.01
C ILE A 79 -2.94 2.42 -10.65
N LEU A 80 -2.33 1.82 -9.63
CA LEU A 80 -0.99 2.20 -9.22
C LEU A 80 0.05 1.89 -10.30
N LYS A 81 -0.11 0.77 -11.01
CA LYS A 81 0.75 0.45 -12.15
C LYS A 81 0.56 1.44 -13.30
N ASP A 82 -0.69 1.74 -13.63
CA ASP A 82 -0.99 2.68 -14.72
C ASP A 82 -0.44 4.07 -14.45
N LYS A 83 -0.39 4.48 -13.20
CA LYS A 83 0.17 5.78 -12.82
C LYS A 83 1.70 5.76 -12.67
N GLY A 84 2.32 4.61 -12.83
CA GLY A 84 3.77 4.48 -12.69
C GLY A 84 4.26 4.50 -11.25
N TYR A 85 3.37 4.33 -10.28
CA TYR A 85 3.73 4.33 -8.87
C TYR A 85 4.39 3.04 -8.43
N ILE A 86 4.04 1.93 -9.08
CA ILE A 86 4.67 0.63 -8.82
C ILE A 86 5.09 -0.01 -10.14
N LYS A 87 6.19 -0.76 -10.09
CA LYS A 87 6.76 -1.43 -11.25
C LYS A 87 7.19 -2.82 -10.85
N ASP A 88 6.82 -3.82 -11.66
CA ASP A 88 7.26 -5.19 -11.43
C ASP A 88 8.77 -5.31 -11.65
N THR A 89 9.46 -5.98 -10.73
CA THR A 89 10.90 -6.25 -10.91
C THR A 89 11.14 -7.51 -11.76
N GLY A 90 10.10 -8.31 -11.95
CA GLY A 90 10.23 -9.62 -12.59
C GLY A 90 10.54 -10.76 -11.61
N ILE A 91 10.76 -10.42 -10.35
CA ILE A 91 11.05 -11.41 -9.31
C ILE A 91 9.74 -11.77 -8.61
N THR A 92 9.52 -13.07 -8.41
CA THR A 92 8.39 -13.58 -7.63
C THR A 92 8.89 -14.57 -6.60
N ARG A 93 8.14 -14.72 -5.51
CA ARG A 93 8.46 -15.69 -4.47
C ARG A 93 7.18 -16.36 -3.98
N PRO A 94 7.22 -17.67 -3.77
CA PRO A 94 6.07 -18.39 -3.22
C PRO A 94 6.02 -18.26 -1.70
N SER A 95 4.80 -18.24 -1.16
CA SER A 95 4.58 -18.35 0.27
C SER A 95 3.22 -19.04 0.44
N GLY A 96 3.23 -20.22 1.06
CA GLY A 96 2.05 -21.06 1.12
C GLY A 96 1.59 -21.46 -0.28
N TRP A 97 0.32 -21.20 -0.58
CA TRP A 97 -0.27 -21.53 -1.87
C TRP A 97 -0.22 -20.37 -2.87
N CYS A 98 0.36 -19.23 -2.47
CA CYS A 98 0.37 -18.03 -3.28
C CYS A 98 1.78 -17.72 -3.77
N ILE A 99 1.84 -16.99 -4.90
CA ILE A 99 3.09 -16.47 -5.44
C ILE A 99 2.95 -14.96 -5.47
N TYR A 100 3.92 -14.27 -4.86
CA TYR A 100 3.86 -12.81 -4.72
C TYR A 100 4.94 -12.14 -5.56
N PRO A 101 4.57 -11.09 -6.31
CA PRO A 101 5.56 -10.34 -7.10
C PRO A 101 6.27 -9.30 -6.24
N LEU A 102 7.57 -9.16 -6.49
CA LEU A 102 8.37 -8.09 -5.90
C LEU A 102 8.25 -6.87 -6.81
N VAL A 103 7.88 -5.74 -6.24
CA VAL A 103 7.72 -4.50 -7.00
C VAL A 103 8.61 -3.42 -6.44
N GLU A 104 8.93 -2.43 -7.29
CA GLU A 104 9.58 -1.20 -6.89
C GLU A 104 8.53 -0.10 -6.81
N PHE A 105 8.62 0.72 -5.77
CA PHE A 105 7.77 1.90 -5.63
C PHE A 105 8.54 3.13 -6.12
N SER A 106 7.86 4.01 -6.85
CA SER A 106 8.46 5.25 -7.32
C SER A 106 8.72 6.19 -6.16
N GLU A 107 9.69 7.07 -6.34
CA GLU A 107 9.99 8.11 -5.34
C GLU A 107 8.77 9.00 -5.11
N GLU A 108 8.05 9.33 -6.17
CA GLU A 108 6.82 10.13 -6.06
C GLU A 108 5.79 9.46 -5.15
N PHE A 109 5.59 8.16 -5.33
CA PHE A 109 4.64 7.41 -4.50
C PHE A 109 5.09 7.40 -3.04
N LEU A 110 6.37 7.08 -2.80
CA LEU A 110 6.88 7.00 -1.43
C LEU A 110 6.80 8.35 -0.71
N ASN A 111 7.02 9.44 -1.43
CA ASN A 111 6.91 10.78 -0.86
C ASN A 111 5.47 11.19 -0.60
N GLY A 112 4.51 10.52 -1.21
CA GLY A 112 3.09 10.79 -1.02
C GLY A 112 2.41 9.91 0.02
N LEU A 113 3.18 9.09 0.73
CA LEU A 113 2.67 8.25 1.82
C LEU A 113 2.80 9.00 3.14
N PHE A 114 1.85 8.77 4.04
CA PHE A 114 1.99 9.31 5.38
C PHE A 114 2.37 8.18 6.34
N GLU A 115 2.88 8.54 7.51
CA GLU A 115 3.25 7.58 8.52
C GLU A 115 2.15 7.47 9.56
N LYS A 116 2.07 6.33 10.23
CA LYS A 116 1.03 6.08 11.21
C LYS A 116 1.00 7.14 12.32
N GLU A 117 2.16 7.66 12.67
CA GLU A 117 2.26 8.69 13.71
C GLU A 117 1.53 9.97 13.30
N ASP A 118 1.62 10.36 12.02
CA ASP A 118 0.92 11.52 11.50
C ASP A 118 -0.60 11.32 11.55
N GLU A 119 -1.04 10.12 11.23
CA GLU A 119 -2.45 9.75 11.29
C GLU A 119 -2.98 9.78 12.71
N ASP A 120 -2.20 9.25 13.66
CA ASP A 120 -2.57 9.25 15.07
C ASP A 120 -2.66 10.67 15.64
N GLU A 121 -1.78 11.57 15.20
CA GLU A 121 -1.82 12.97 15.61
C GLU A 121 -3.10 13.64 15.15
N GLU A 122 -3.56 13.37 13.94
CA GLU A 122 -4.83 13.90 13.43
C GLU A 122 -6.01 13.43 14.28
N TYR A 123 -5.97 12.18 14.72
CA TYR A 123 -7.05 11.63 15.56
C TYR A 123 -7.10 12.25 16.94
N ASN A 124 -5.98 12.67 17.47
CA ASN A 124 -5.90 13.22 18.83
C ASN A 124 -6.19 14.72 18.90
N ASN A 125 -6.38 15.33 17.76
CA ASN A 125 -6.78 16.74 17.69
C ASN A 125 -8.32 16.88 17.48
#